data_6770a03e328f65b76899a3145e04c126
#
_entry.id   6770a03e328f65b76899a3145e04c126
#
_cell.length_a   1.000
_cell.length_b   1.000
_cell.length_c   1.000
_cell.angle_alpha   90.00
_cell.angle_beta   90.00
_cell.angle_gamma   90.00
#
_symmetry.space_group_name_H-M   'P 1'
#
loop_
_entity.id
_entity.type
_entity.pdbx_description
1 polymer ?
#
loop_
_entity_poly.entity_id
_entity_poly.type
_entity_poly.pdbx_seq_one_letter_code
_entity_poly.pdbx_strand_id
1 'polypeptide(L)'
;MKLFAATLIAIMPLSAFARMGETKEQCDKRYGKLIIPPLESDGVQYLNYRVHGFALDLHIIDSTCQKLRYRKEDEGILAKEEVEALLSENGKSWQQTSETEWSNEQCSAKVWGKYLVIVNKDYQKQIDAKR
;
A
#
# COMPACT_ATOMS: atom_id res chain seq x y z
N MET A 1 30.45 -3.74 -18.38
CA MET A 1 29.78 -3.46 -18.55
C MET A 1 28.58 -2.65 -18.53
N LYS A 2 28.11 -2.38 -19.65
CA LYS A 2 26.98 -1.55 -19.88
C LYS A 2 25.72 -2.07 -19.24
N LEU A 3 25.68 -3.33 -18.93
CA LEU A 3 24.51 -3.96 -18.40
C LEU A 3 24.07 -3.45 -17.03
N PHE A 4 25.00 -2.91 -16.27
CA PHE A 4 24.71 -2.46 -14.94
C PHE A 4 23.76 -1.27 -14.89
N ALA A 5 23.94 -0.36 -15.82
CA ALA A 5 23.09 0.82 -15.85
C ALA A 5 21.64 0.44 -16.08
N ALA A 6 21.41 -0.50 -16.97
CA ALA A 6 20.05 -0.96 -17.25
C ALA A 6 19.41 -1.59 -16.03
N THR A 7 20.18 -2.34 -15.26
CA THR A 7 19.67 -2.98 -14.06
C THR A 7 19.22 -1.95 -13.03
N LEU A 8 20.02 -0.92 -12.84
CA LEU A 8 19.69 0.12 -11.89
C LEU A 8 18.43 0.87 -12.28
N ILE A 9 18.28 1.16 -13.56
CA ILE A 9 17.12 1.86 -14.04
C ILE A 9 15.85 1.04 -13.80
N ALA A 10 15.92 -0.25 -13.94
CA ALA A 10 14.77 -1.11 -13.75
C ALA A 10 14.26 -1.10 -12.31
N ILE A 11 15.10 -0.78 -11.35
CA ILE A 11 14.72 -0.74 -9.95
C ILE A 11 13.99 0.55 -9.58
N MET A 12 14.33 1.65 -10.24
CA MET A 12 13.81 2.97 -9.87
C MET A 12 12.30 3.09 -9.86
N PRO A 13 11.56 2.59 -10.87
CA PRO A 13 10.12 2.76 -10.88
C PRO A 13 9.40 2.13 -9.70
N LEU A 14 10.00 1.13 -9.09
CA LEU A 14 9.36 0.41 -8.00
C LEU A 14 9.24 1.23 -6.73
N SER A 15 9.92 2.37 -6.64
CA SER A 15 9.85 3.20 -5.44
C SER A 15 8.76 4.26 -5.48
N ALA A 16 7.89 4.22 -6.50
CA ALA A 16 6.88 5.26 -6.70
C ALA A 16 5.65 5.14 -5.82
N PHE A 17 5.39 3.99 -5.22
CA PHE A 17 4.17 3.75 -4.44
C PHE A 17 4.47 3.54 -2.97
N ALA A 18 3.45 3.81 -2.11
CA ALA A 18 3.53 3.54 -0.69
C ALA A 18 3.74 2.05 -0.45
N ARG A 19 4.46 1.75 0.60
CA ARG A 19 4.76 0.38 0.96
C ARG A 19 4.42 0.11 2.40
N MET A 20 3.97 -1.12 2.64
CA MET A 20 3.75 -1.59 4.00
C MET A 20 5.06 -1.51 4.78
N GLY A 21 4.96 -1.08 6.03
CA GLY A 21 6.13 -0.98 6.91
C GLY A 21 6.90 0.32 6.82
N GLU A 22 6.61 1.19 5.85
CA GLU A 22 7.30 2.47 5.73
C GLU A 22 6.84 3.46 6.79
N THR A 23 7.72 4.38 7.17
CA THR A 23 7.38 5.45 8.11
C THR A 23 6.67 6.58 7.39
N LYS A 24 6.03 7.47 8.18
CA LYS A 24 5.40 8.66 7.60
C LYS A 24 6.40 9.50 6.82
N GLU A 25 7.62 9.68 7.36
CA GLU A 25 8.65 10.46 6.70
C GLU A 25 9.05 9.89 5.36
N GLN A 26 9.13 8.57 5.26
CA GLN A 26 9.41 7.90 4.00
C GLN A 26 8.27 8.10 2.99
N CYS A 27 7.05 8.03 3.46
CA CYS A 27 5.88 8.28 2.60
C CYS A 27 5.85 9.72 2.12
N ASP A 28 6.10 10.69 3.01
CA ASP A 28 6.12 12.10 2.63
C ASP A 28 7.19 12.39 1.58
N LYS A 29 8.35 11.79 1.71
CA LYS A 29 9.42 11.97 0.72
C LYS A 29 9.04 11.42 -0.64
N ARG A 30 8.31 10.32 -0.64
CA ARG A 30 7.93 9.64 -1.87
C ARG A 30 6.79 10.33 -2.60
N TYR A 31 5.80 10.83 -1.85
CA TYR A 31 4.57 11.35 -2.44
C TYR A 31 4.41 12.86 -2.33
N GLY A 32 5.24 13.50 -1.55
CA GLY A 32 5.15 14.93 -1.35
C GLY A 32 4.05 15.29 -0.38
N LYS A 33 3.09 16.08 -0.85
CA LYS A 33 2.08 16.63 0.04
C LYS A 33 0.93 15.68 0.32
N LEU A 34 0.46 15.71 1.55
CA LEU A 34 -0.81 15.11 1.91
C LEU A 34 -1.96 15.89 1.27
N ILE A 35 -3.02 15.18 0.91
CA ILE A 35 -4.22 15.81 0.34
C ILE A 35 -4.97 16.59 1.41
N ILE A 36 -5.05 16.01 2.60
CA ILE A 36 -5.68 16.64 3.76
C ILE A 36 -4.73 16.52 4.93
N PRO A 37 -4.87 17.37 5.95
CA PRO A 37 -4.02 17.24 7.14
C PRO A 37 -4.18 15.87 7.78
N PRO A 38 -3.11 15.33 8.40
CA PRO A 38 -3.19 14.04 9.06
C PRO A 38 -4.27 14.05 10.15
N LEU A 39 -5.03 12.96 10.21
CA LEU A 39 -5.99 12.76 11.29
C LEU A 39 -5.41 11.70 12.21
N GLU A 40 -5.68 11.84 13.50
CA GLU A 40 -5.21 10.87 14.47
C GLU A 40 -6.35 10.48 15.40
N SER A 41 -6.50 9.17 15.63
CA SER A 41 -7.53 8.65 16.49
C SER A 41 -7.07 7.31 17.04
N ASP A 42 -7.14 7.15 18.36
CA ASP A 42 -6.81 5.87 19.04
C ASP A 42 -5.44 5.33 18.68
N GLY A 43 -4.44 6.22 18.56
CA GLY A 43 -3.08 5.80 18.24
C GLY A 43 -2.83 5.50 16.78
N VAL A 44 -3.82 5.71 15.92
CA VAL A 44 -3.67 5.52 14.48
C VAL A 44 -3.61 6.89 13.81
N GLN A 45 -2.61 7.09 12.98
CA GLN A 45 -2.51 8.28 12.16
C GLN A 45 -2.98 7.94 10.75
N TYR A 46 -3.93 8.69 10.24
CA TYR A 46 -4.52 8.46 8.92
C TYR A 46 -3.94 9.46 7.95
N LEU A 47 -3.28 8.97 6.91
CA LEU A 47 -2.66 9.79 5.88
C LEU A 47 -3.32 9.53 4.54
N ASN A 48 -3.38 10.58 3.73
CA ASN A 48 -4.02 10.51 2.43
C ASN A 48 -3.14 11.16 1.38
N TYR A 49 -2.80 10.42 0.34
CA TYR A 49 -1.94 10.91 -0.75
C TYR A 49 -2.58 10.63 -2.10
N ARG A 50 -2.12 11.35 -3.11
CA ARG A 50 -2.45 11.03 -4.50
C ARG A 50 -1.16 10.91 -5.28
N VAL A 51 -1.03 9.83 -6.02
CA VAL A 51 0.18 9.58 -6.80
C VAL A 51 -0.15 8.72 -8.01
N HIS A 52 0.33 9.13 -9.17
CA HIS A 52 0.20 8.37 -10.42
C HIS A 52 -1.22 7.89 -10.74
N GLY A 53 -2.21 8.75 -10.47
CA GLY A 53 -3.60 8.41 -10.76
C GLY A 53 -4.30 7.57 -9.71
N PHE A 54 -3.64 7.34 -8.58
CA PHE A 54 -4.23 6.60 -7.45
C PHE A 54 -4.38 7.50 -6.23
N ALA A 55 -5.46 7.28 -5.50
CA ALA A 55 -5.63 7.85 -4.17
C ALA A 55 -5.24 6.76 -3.17
N LEU A 56 -4.42 7.12 -2.19
CA LEU A 56 -3.90 6.20 -1.20
C LEU A 56 -4.32 6.65 0.19
N ASP A 57 -4.87 5.71 0.96
CA ASP A 57 -5.16 5.93 2.38
C ASP A 57 -4.25 5.00 3.19
N LEU A 58 -3.53 5.58 4.14
CA LEU A 58 -2.59 4.83 4.95
C LEU A 58 -2.96 4.93 6.42
N HIS A 59 -2.82 3.81 7.14
CA HIS A 59 -2.90 3.79 8.61
C HIS A 59 -1.49 3.59 9.15
N ILE A 60 -1.00 4.59 9.86
CA ILE A 60 0.32 4.56 10.50
C ILE A 60 0.11 4.25 11.98
N ILE A 61 0.68 3.15 12.44
CA ILE A 61 0.63 2.73 13.83
C ILE A 61 2.07 2.45 14.27
N ASP A 62 2.45 2.97 15.43
CA ASP A 62 3.81 2.81 15.94
C ASP A 62 4.84 3.23 14.88
N SER A 63 4.57 4.35 14.23
CA SER A 63 5.44 5.00 13.26
C SER A 63 5.57 4.33 11.91
N THR A 64 4.87 3.22 11.65
CA THR A 64 4.96 2.53 10.35
C THR A 64 3.58 2.23 9.76
N CYS A 65 3.55 2.10 8.45
CA CYS A 65 2.33 1.80 7.71
C CYS A 65 1.92 0.34 7.93
N GLN A 66 0.75 0.14 8.54
CA GLN A 66 0.22 -1.19 8.84
C GLN A 66 -1.00 -1.55 7.99
N LYS A 67 -1.60 -0.57 7.35
CA LYS A 67 -2.73 -0.79 6.45
C LYS A 67 -2.71 0.26 5.37
N LEU A 68 -3.08 -0.14 4.18
CA LEU A 68 -2.96 0.70 3.00
C LEU A 68 -4.10 0.37 2.06
N ARG A 69 -4.73 1.40 1.52
CA ARG A 69 -5.83 1.22 0.60
C ARG A 69 -5.58 2.04 -0.66
N TYR A 70 -5.69 1.40 -1.80
CA TYR A 70 -5.55 2.05 -3.10
C TYR A 70 -6.90 2.17 -3.78
N ARG A 71 -7.09 3.27 -4.48
CA ARG A 71 -8.25 3.50 -5.33
C ARG A 71 -7.78 4.34 -6.52
N LYS A 72 -8.33 4.09 -7.71
CA LYS A 72 -8.03 4.94 -8.85
C LYS A 72 -8.73 6.28 -8.68
N GLU A 73 -8.07 7.36 -9.05
CA GLU A 73 -8.64 8.70 -8.92
C GLU A 73 -9.88 8.88 -9.80
N ASP A 74 -9.92 8.22 -10.95
CA ASP A 74 -11.07 8.29 -11.85
C ASP A 74 -12.22 7.40 -11.40
N GLU A 75 -12.08 6.75 -10.25
CA GLU A 75 -13.06 5.84 -9.66
C GLU A 75 -13.34 4.60 -10.49
N GLY A 76 -12.45 4.26 -11.40
CA GLY A 76 -12.54 3.04 -12.18
C GLY A 76 -12.22 1.81 -11.34
N ILE A 77 -12.52 0.65 -11.93
CA ILE A 77 -12.20 -0.63 -11.31
C ILE A 77 -10.73 -0.93 -11.59
N LEU A 78 -10.05 -1.50 -10.59
CA LEU A 78 -8.66 -1.91 -10.74
C LEU A 78 -8.58 -3.11 -11.68
N ALA A 79 -7.74 -3.00 -12.70
CA ALA A 79 -7.47 -4.12 -13.59
C ALA A 79 -6.59 -5.14 -12.87
N LYS A 80 -6.62 -6.37 -13.32
CA LYS A 80 -5.81 -7.44 -12.73
C LYS A 80 -4.33 -7.07 -12.70
N GLU A 81 -3.82 -6.50 -13.78
CA GLU A 81 -2.42 -6.11 -13.88
C GLU A 81 -2.07 -5.01 -12.89
N GLU A 82 -3.01 -4.11 -12.65
CA GLU A 82 -2.82 -3.05 -11.67
C GLU A 82 -2.76 -3.62 -10.25
N VAL A 83 -3.64 -4.55 -9.94
CA VAL A 83 -3.62 -5.22 -8.64
C VAL A 83 -2.30 -5.94 -8.43
N GLU A 84 -1.85 -6.69 -9.41
CA GLU A 84 -0.60 -7.43 -9.32
C GLU A 84 0.61 -6.53 -9.12
N ALA A 85 0.64 -5.40 -9.83
CA ALA A 85 1.72 -4.43 -9.68
C ALA A 85 1.73 -3.82 -8.28
N LEU A 86 0.56 -3.46 -7.75
CA LEU A 86 0.46 -2.89 -6.41
C LEU A 86 0.82 -3.89 -5.33
N LEU A 87 0.45 -5.16 -5.50
CA LEU A 87 0.87 -6.21 -4.57
C LEU A 87 2.38 -6.35 -4.56
N SER A 88 3.00 -6.34 -5.73
CA SER A 88 4.46 -6.46 -5.85
C SER A 88 5.20 -5.34 -5.12
N GLU A 89 4.61 -4.14 -5.06
CA GLU A 89 5.21 -3.02 -4.34
C GLU A 89 5.16 -3.22 -2.84
N ASN A 90 4.30 -4.08 -2.35
CA ASN A 90 4.03 -4.24 -0.93
C ASN A 90 4.49 -5.58 -0.36
N GLY A 91 5.30 -6.31 -1.08
CA GLY A 91 5.84 -7.54 -0.57
C GLY A 91 6.06 -8.58 -1.65
N LYS A 92 6.49 -9.74 -1.23
CA LYS A 92 6.84 -10.86 -2.10
C LYS A 92 6.01 -12.08 -1.75
N SER A 93 6.02 -13.05 -2.64
CA SER A 93 5.45 -14.37 -2.40
C SER A 93 3.94 -14.34 -2.11
N TRP A 94 3.24 -13.45 -2.79
CA TRP A 94 1.79 -13.41 -2.68
C TRP A 94 1.17 -14.67 -3.25
N GLN A 95 0.25 -15.26 -2.47
CA GLN A 95 -0.54 -16.42 -2.88
C GLN A 95 -1.98 -15.97 -3.03
N GLN A 96 -2.57 -16.20 -4.19
CA GLN A 96 -3.98 -15.88 -4.38
C GLN A 96 -4.83 -16.96 -3.69
N THR A 97 -5.69 -16.54 -2.77
CA THR A 97 -6.51 -17.45 -1.98
C THR A 97 -7.97 -17.50 -2.45
N SER A 98 -8.39 -16.51 -3.22
CA SER A 98 -9.70 -16.49 -3.88
C SER A 98 -9.61 -15.54 -5.06
N GLU A 99 -10.69 -15.33 -5.78
CA GLU A 99 -10.71 -14.40 -6.90
C GLU A 99 -10.33 -12.96 -6.49
N THR A 100 -10.59 -12.61 -5.23
CA THR A 100 -10.40 -11.25 -4.74
C THR A 100 -9.45 -11.16 -3.57
N GLU A 101 -8.78 -12.23 -3.19
CA GLU A 101 -7.94 -12.22 -1.99
C GLU A 101 -6.57 -12.84 -2.23
N TRP A 102 -5.59 -12.27 -1.55
CA TRP A 102 -4.19 -12.73 -1.60
C TRP A 102 -3.62 -12.70 -0.19
N SER A 103 -2.59 -13.48 0.03
CA SER A 103 -1.92 -13.54 1.31
C SER A 103 -0.43 -13.83 1.09
N ASN A 104 0.41 -13.25 1.93
CA ASN A 104 1.79 -13.68 2.04
C ASN A 104 2.11 -13.86 3.52
N GLU A 105 3.39 -14.00 3.86
CA GLU A 105 3.77 -14.26 5.24
C GLU A 105 3.31 -13.18 6.20
N GLN A 106 3.39 -11.92 5.79
CA GLN A 106 3.16 -10.79 6.68
C GLN A 106 1.81 -10.10 6.50
N CYS A 107 1.23 -10.18 5.32
CA CYS A 107 0.08 -9.35 4.97
C CYS A 107 -1.04 -10.16 4.33
N SER A 108 -2.24 -9.59 4.39
CA SER A 108 -3.38 -10.03 3.60
C SER A 108 -3.79 -8.90 2.68
N ALA A 109 -4.35 -9.23 1.53
CA ALA A 109 -4.84 -8.26 0.58
C ALA A 109 -6.19 -8.68 0.03
N LYS A 110 -7.02 -7.71 -0.26
CA LYS A 110 -8.36 -7.97 -0.77
C LYS A 110 -8.80 -6.85 -1.71
N VAL A 111 -9.39 -7.23 -2.83
CA VAL A 111 -10.10 -6.29 -3.69
C VAL A 111 -11.54 -6.24 -3.24
N TRP A 112 -12.00 -5.05 -2.89
CA TRP A 112 -13.37 -4.86 -2.44
C TRP A 112 -13.93 -3.65 -3.17
N GLY A 113 -14.79 -3.92 -4.15
CA GLY A 113 -15.30 -2.88 -5.02
C GLY A 113 -14.18 -2.21 -5.79
N LYS A 114 -14.01 -0.92 -5.61
CA LYS A 114 -12.97 -0.13 -6.29
C LYS A 114 -11.64 -0.13 -5.57
N TYR A 115 -11.56 -0.76 -4.42
CA TYR A 115 -10.39 -0.66 -3.54
C TYR A 115 -9.56 -1.93 -3.53
N LEU A 116 -8.25 -1.75 -3.43
CA LEU A 116 -7.35 -2.82 -3.00
C LEU A 116 -6.89 -2.45 -1.60
N VAL A 117 -7.13 -3.33 -0.65
CA VAL A 117 -6.75 -3.11 0.75
C VAL A 117 -5.68 -4.12 1.10
N ILE A 118 -4.56 -3.62 1.62
CA ILE A 118 -3.45 -4.46 2.09
C ILE A 118 -3.27 -4.17 3.57
N VAL A 119 -3.20 -5.20 4.38
CA VAL A 119 -3.12 -5.04 5.83
C VAL A 119 -2.12 -6.01 6.42
N ASN A 120 -1.35 -5.54 7.39
CA ASN A 120 -0.46 -6.39 8.17
C ASN A 120 -1.30 -7.33 9.01
N LYS A 121 -0.97 -8.62 9.02
CA LYS A 121 -1.77 -9.63 9.72
C LYS A 121 -1.83 -9.40 11.23
N ASP A 122 -0.75 -8.93 11.82
CA ASP A 122 -0.76 -8.67 13.27
C ASP A 122 -1.67 -7.50 13.61
N TYR A 123 -1.65 -6.45 12.78
CA TYR A 123 -2.55 -5.33 12.97
C TYR A 123 -4.02 -5.77 12.81
N GLN A 124 -4.30 -6.60 11.83
CA GLN A 124 -5.66 -7.12 11.64
C GLN A 124 -6.14 -7.90 12.85
N LYS A 125 -5.26 -8.70 13.46
CA LYS A 125 -5.60 -9.41 14.69
C LYS A 125 -5.92 -8.46 15.83
N GLN A 126 -5.19 -7.37 15.93
CA GLN A 126 -5.44 -6.36 16.96
C GLN A 126 -6.81 -5.70 16.75
N ILE A 127 -7.16 -5.38 15.51
CA ILE A 127 -8.47 -4.82 15.21
C ILE A 127 -9.57 -5.82 15.60
N ASP A 128 -9.41 -7.07 15.20
CA ASP A 128 -10.41 -8.11 15.47
C ASP A 128 -10.59 -8.35 16.96
N ALA A 129 -9.52 -8.27 17.72
CA ALA A 129 -9.56 -8.48 19.17
C ALA A 129 -10.33 -7.38 19.91
N LYS A 130 -10.46 -6.19 19.30
CA LYS A 130 -11.17 -5.07 19.91
C LYS A 130 -12.66 -5.06 19.63
N ARG A 131 -13.14 -5.95 18.80
CA ARG A 131 -14.56 -6.02 18.42
C ARG A 131 -15.41 -6.80 19.39
#